data_5ba99be0da06ed47b0b8c73fd32b773a
#
_entry.id   5ba99be0da06ed47b0b8c73fd32b773a
#
_cell.length_a   1.000
_cell.length_b   1.000
_cell.length_c   1.000
_cell.angle_alpha   90.00
_cell.angle_beta   90.00
_cell.angle_gamma   90.00
#
_symmetry.space_group_name_H-M   'P 1'
#
loop_
_entity.id
_entity.type
_entity.pdbx_description
1 polymer ?
#
loop_
_entity_poly.entity_id
_entity_poly.type
_entity_poly.pdbx_seq_one_letter_code
_entity_poly.pdbx_strand_id
1 'polypeptide(L)'
;MIIVSHDREFLDQVCTKIVDAEGGFCTEYDGNYSRFLGLKKARMDSWQASFDAQEKKLKTERQWMQKFKAKQPTVVKQRKERMDKFIKSEEYVQKPPFNGKPFKFRFPDASRLSPEVASIEALSHAYNN
;
A
#
# COMPACT_ATOMS: atom_id res chain seq x y z
N MET A 1 -16.90 -18.15 -15.51
CA MET A 1 -16.36 -19.00 -14.43
C MET A 1 -15.58 -18.10 -13.47
N ILE A 2 -15.73 -18.25 -12.17
CA ILE A 2 -14.98 -17.52 -11.16
C ILE A 2 -14.00 -18.50 -10.52
N ILE A 3 -12.73 -18.09 -10.40
CA ILE A 3 -11.64 -18.91 -9.85
C ILE A 3 -11.01 -18.14 -8.70
N VAL A 4 -10.77 -18.82 -7.58
CA VAL A 4 -10.00 -18.32 -6.45
C VAL A 4 -8.78 -19.21 -6.28
N SER A 5 -7.58 -18.64 -6.43
CA SER A 5 -6.32 -19.40 -6.32
C SER A 5 -5.22 -18.51 -5.76
N HIS A 6 -4.23 -19.15 -5.13
CA HIS A 6 -2.97 -18.53 -4.72
C HIS A 6 -1.83 -18.82 -5.71
N ASP A 7 -2.08 -19.67 -6.70
CA ASP A 7 -1.12 -19.98 -7.76
C ASP A 7 -1.12 -18.88 -8.81
N ARG A 8 -0.03 -18.13 -8.83
CA ARG A 8 0.14 -16.96 -9.71
C ARG A 8 0.31 -17.37 -11.17
N GLU A 9 1.03 -18.46 -11.42
CA GLU A 9 1.26 -18.96 -12.80
C GLU A 9 -0.05 -19.47 -13.40
N PHE A 10 -0.81 -20.21 -12.61
CA PHE A 10 -2.14 -20.66 -13.01
C PHE A 10 -3.07 -19.48 -13.34
N LEU A 11 -3.14 -18.48 -12.48
CA LEU A 11 -3.96 -17.29 -12.71
C LEU A 11 -3.49 -16.52 -13.95
N ASP A 12 -2.20 -16.47 -14.20
CA ASP A 12 -1.63 -15.75 -15.36
C ASP A 12 -1.99 -16.41 -16.69
N GLN A 13 -2.10 -17.73 -16.71
CA GLN A 13 -2.45 -18.50 -17.92
C GLN A 13 -3.95 -18.55 -18.18
N VAL A 14 -4.79 -18.55 -17.15
CA VAL A 14 -6.22 -18.86 -17.27
C VAL A 14 -7.10 -17.62 -17.19
N CYS A 15 -6.68 -16.59 -16.42
CA CYS A 15 -7.52 -15.44 -16.18
C CYS A 15 -7.41 -14.36 -17.25
N THR A 16 -8.55 -13.90 -17.71
CA THR A 16 -8.68 -12.73 -18.61
C THR A 16 -9.08 -11.47 -17.86
N LYS A 17 -9.51 -11.62 -16.60
CA LYS A 17 -9.92 -10.53 -15.73
C LYS A 17 -9.61 -10.92 -14.29
N ILE A 18 -9.11 -9.97 -13.50
CA ILE A 18 -8.81 -10.13 -12.07
C ILE A 18 -9.72 -9.19 -11.27
N VAL A 19 -10.30 -9.71 -10.20
CA VAL A 19 -11.02 -8.91 -9.21
C VAL A 19 -10.19 -8.89 -7.92
N ASP A 20 -9.74 -7.72 -7.55
CA ASP A 20 -8.97 -7.47 -6.33
C ASP A 20 -9.91 -7.00 -5.23
N ALA A 21 -10.03 -7.80 -4.17
CA ALA A 21 -10.86 -7.50 -3.01
C ALA A 21 -9.96 -7.03 -1.85
N GLU A 22 -9.88 -5.73 -1.65
CA GLU A 22 -9.04 -5.13 -0.62
C GLU A 22 -9.77 -3.97 0.09
N GLY A 23 -9.63 -3.90 1.40
CA GLY A 23 -10.18 -2.80 2.20
C GLY A 23 -11.70 -2.65 2.14
N GLY A 24 -12.44 -3.73 1.86
CA GLY A 24 -13.90 -3.70 1.73
C GLY A 24 -14.40 -3.28 0.34
N PHE A 25 -13.50 -3.07 -0.62
CA PHE A 25 -13.84 -2.72 -2.00
C PHE A 25 -13.36 -3.80 -2.96
N CYS A 26 -14.11 -3.99 -4.04
CA CYS A 26 -13.72 -4.84 -5.16
C CYS A 26 -13.35 -3.97 -6.35
N THR A 27 -12.17 -4.18 -6.91
CA THR A 27 -11.71 -3.48 -8.11
C THR A 27 -11.41 -4.49 -9.20
N GLU A 28 -11.98 -4.26 -10.38
CA GLU A 28 -11.74 -5.09 -11.55
C GLU A 28 -10.55 -4.58 -12.36
N TYR A 29 -9.75 -5.51 -12.87
CA TYR A 29 -8.63 -5.25 -13.77
C TYR A 29 -8.72 -6.20 -14.96
N ASP A 30 -8.68 -5.65 -16.17
CA ASP A 30 -8.65 -6.43 -17.39
C ASP A 30 -7.25 -6.97 -17.66
N GLY A 31 -7.17 -8.27 -17.93
CA GLY A 31 -5.94 -8.98 -18.23
C GLY A 31 -5.62 -10.09 -17.26
N ASN A 32 -4.45 -10.67 -17.47
CA ASN A 32 -3.90 -11.73 -16.64
C ASN A 32 -3.28 -11.18 -15.32
N TYR A 33 -2.76 -12.07 -14.49
CA TYR A 33 -2.22 -11.71 -13.19
C TYR A 33 -1.01 -10.77 -13.28
N SER A 34 -0.11 -10.98 -14.23
CA SER A 34 1.06 -10.11 -14.44
C SER A 34 0.66 -8.69 -14.82
N ARG A 35 -0.33 -8.56 -15.70
CA ARG A 35 -0.87 -7.24 -16.09
C ARG A 35 -1.57 -6.54 -14.91
N PHE A 36 -2.35 -7.30 -14.14
CA PHE A 36 -2.99 -6.81 -12.92
C PHE A 36 -1.99 -6.18 -11.95
N LEU A 37 -0.85 -6.85 -11.68
CA LEU A 37 0.18 -6.32 -10.78
C LEU A 37 0.71 -4.96 -11.25
N GLY A 38 0.95 -4.81 -12.56
CA GLY A 38 1.37 -3.54 -13.16
C GLY A 38 0.33 -2.43 -13.00
N LEU A 39 -0.92 -2.74 -13.31
CA LEU A 39 -2.04 -1.79 -13.19
C LEU A 39 -2.31 -1.40 -11.74
N LYS A 40 -2.31 -2.36 -10.83
CA LYS A 40 -2.46 -2.09 -9.38
C LYS A 40 -1.36 -1.18 -8.87
N LYS A 41 -0.11 -1.45 -9.23
CA LYS A 41 1.03 -0.61 -8.85
C LYS A 41 0.88 0.81 -9.40
N ALA A 42 0.61 0.96 -10.68
CA ALA A 42 0.43 2.29 -11.30
C ALA A 42 -0.71 3.09 -10.64
N ARG A 43 -1.83 2.42 -10.31
CA ARG A 43 -2.95 3.05 -9.59
C ARG A 43 -2.52 3.52 -8.20
N MET A 44 -1.80 2.69 -7.45
CA MET A 44 -1.34 3.04 -6.11
C MET A 44 -0.32 4.18 -6.14
N ASP A 45 0.61 4.17 -7.10
CA ASP A 45 1.59 5.23 -7.27
C ASP A 45 0.91 6.57 -7.62
N SER A 46 -0.09 6.54 -8.51
CA SER A 46 -0.89 7.72 -8.86
C SER A 46 -1.69 8.26 -7.67
N TRP A 47 -2.30 7.36 -6.89
CA TRP A 47 -3.04 7.73 -5.69
C TRP A 47 -2.12 8.38 -4.64
N GLN A 48 -0.97 7.77 -4.39
CA GLN A 48 0.04 8.32 -3.48
C GLN A 48 0.52 9.70 -3.94
N ALA A 49 0.82 9.87 -5.22
CA ALA A 49 1.25 11.15 -5.77
C ALA A 49 0.18 12.26 -5.61
N SER A 50 -1.09 11.90 -5.84
CA SER A 50 -2.22 12.82 -5.65
C SER A 50 -2.39 13.22 -4.19
N PHE A 51 -2.28 12.26 -3.28
CA PHE A 51 -2.33 12.48 -1.83
C PHE A 51 -1.18 13.39 -1.37
N ASP A 52 0.06 13.10 -1.79
CA ASP A 52 1.24 13.88 -1.42
C ASP A 52 1.16 15.32 -1.94
N ALA A 53 0.68 15.51 -3.17
CA ALA A 53 0.46 16.84 -3.75
C ALA A 53 -0.58 17.63 -2.96
N GLN A 54 -1.68 16.98 -2.54
CA GLN A 54 -2.71 17.56 -1.70
C GLN A 54 -2.16 17.94 -0.31
N GLU A 55 -1.46 17.04 0.35
CA GLU A 55 -0.87 17.29 1.68
C GLU A 55 0.15 18.43 1.64
N LYS A 56 0.95 18.53 0.57
CA LYS A 56 1.87 19.65 0.37
C LYS A 56 1.13 20.98 0.29
N LYS A 57 0.01 21.05 -0.44
CA LYS A 57 -0.83 22.25 -0.53
C LYS A 57 -1.41 22.62 0.84
N LEU A 58 -1.99 21.64 1.54
CA LEU A 58 -2.57 21.85 2.87
C LEU A 58 -1.52 22.30 3.89
N LYS A 59 -0.32 21.74 3.84
CA LYS A 59 0.81 22.14 4.69
C LYS A 59 1.20 23.59 4.45
N THR A 60 1.30 24.02 3.20
CA THR A 60 1.61 25.39 2.83
C THR A 60 0.53 26.37 3.33
N GLU A 61 -0.76 26.01 3.16
CA GLU A 61 -1.87 26.82 3.68
C GLU A 61 -1.84 26.94 5.21
N ARG A 62 -1.58 25.83 5.93
CA ARG A 62 -1.44 25.83 7.40
C ARG A 62 -0.30 26.74 7.85
N GLN A 63 0.86 26.67 7.19
CA GLN A 63 2.02 27.51 7.48
C GLN A 63 1.71 28.99 7.25
N TRP A 64 1.03 29.30 6.14
CA TRP A 64 0.62 30.66 5.84
C TRP A 64 -0.35 31.20 6.91
N MET A 65 -1.38 30.42 7.28
CA MET A 65 -2.33 30.79 8.31
C MET A 65 -1.65 31.04 9.66
N GLN A 66 -0.67 30.22 10.01
CA GLN A 66 0.11 30.39 11.25
C GLN A 66 0.91 31.70 11.24
N LYS A 67 1.57 32.00 10.10
CA LYS A 67 2.38 33.21 9.95
C LYS A 67 1.55 34.51 10.02
N PHE A 68 0.34 34.50 9.47
CA PHE A 68 -0.51 35.69 9.35
C PHE A 68 -1.63 35.76 10.38
N LYS A 69 -1.70 34.83 11.33
CA LYS A 69 -2.76 34.75 12.34
C LYS A 69 -2.97 36.08 13.10
N ALA A 70 -1.90 36.74 13.49
CA ALA A 70 -1.95 38.00 14.23
C ALA A 70 -2.24 39.22 13.34
N LYS A 71 -1.75 39.17 12.07
CA LYS A 71 -1.84 40.33 11.14
C LYS A 71 -3.18 40.40 10.40
N GLN A 72 -3.76 39.24 10.10
CA GLN A 72 -4.96 39.16 9.25
C GLN A 72 -5.95 38.10 9.78
N PRO A 73 -6.50 38.24 10.98
CA PRO A 73 -7.31 37.21 11.64
C PRO A 73 -8.57 36.82 10.84
N THR A 74 -9.23 37.76 10.21
CA THR A 74 -10.45 37.54 9.39
C THR A 74 -10.15 36.70 8.16
N VAL A 75 -9.06 37.01 7.46
CA VAL A 75 -8.65 36.23 6.26
C VAL A 75 -8.22 34.82 6.64
N VAL A 76 -7.51 34.67 7.76
CA VAL A 76 -7.11 33.35 8.27
C VAL A 76 -8.35 32.53 8.63
N LYS A 77 -9.37 33.12 9.25
CA LYS A 77 -10.63 32.42 9.56
C LYS A 77 -11.32 31.91 8.29
N GLN A 78 -11.46 32.75 7.27
CA GLN A 78 -12.06 32.38 5.99
C GLN A 78 -11.29 31.24 5.27
N ARG A 79 -9.94 31.30 5.27
CA ARG A 79 -9.11 30.26 4.69
C ARG A 79 -9.23 28.94 5.43
N LYS A 80 -9.28 28.99 6.76
CA LYS A 80 -9.51 27.82 7.59
C LYS A 80 -10.86 27.16 7.26
N GLU A 81 -11.92 27.93 7.19
CA GLU A 81 -13.26 27.41 6.84
C GLU A 81 -13.29 26.77 5.45
N ARG A 82 -12.59 27.36 4.46
CA ARG A 82 -12.45 26.76 3.11
C ARG A 82 -11.68 25.45 3.17
N MET A 83 -10.59 25.40 3.91
CA MET A 83 -9.79 24.19 4.09
C MET A 83 -10.60 23.07 4.79
N ASP A 84 -11.35 23.41 5.84
CA ASP A 84 -12.20 22.46 6.56
C ASP A 84 -13.34 21.91 5.68
N LYS A 85 -13.92 22.76 4.82
CA LYS A 85 -14.90 22.34 3.80
C LYS A 85 -14.28 21.39 2.77
N PHE A 86 -13.09 21.74 2.27
CA PHE A 86 -12.37 20.90 1.31
C PHE A 86 -12.04 19.50 1.90
N ILE A 87 -11.56 19.43 3.15
CA ILE A 87 -11.25 18.18 3.83
C ILE A 87 -12.51 17.28 3.99
N LYS A 88 -13.69 17.89 4.06
CA LYS A 88 -14.97 17.17 4.18
C LYS A 88 -15.62 16.87 2.83
N SER A 89 -15.09 17.38 1.74
CA SER A 89 -15.63 17.17 0.40
C SER A 89 -15.21 15.83 -0.18
N GLU A 90 -15.94 15.37 -1.19
CA GLU A 90 -15.61 14.17 -1.96
C GLU A 90 -14.32 14.34 -2.79
N GLU A 91 -13.89 15.57 -3.02
CA GLU A 91 -12.64 15.86 -3.72
C GLU A 91 -11.39 15.58 -2.88
N TYR A 92 -11.55 15.41 -1.56
CA TYR A 92 -10.44 15.13 -0.67
C TYR A 92 -9.92 13.71 -0.88
N VAL A 93 -8.68 13.63 -1.37
CA VAL A 93 -7.99 12.35 -1.59
C VAL A 93 -7.63 11.74 -0.24
N GLN A 94 -8.27 10.63 0.08
CA GLN A 94 -7.96 9.84 1.29
C GLN A 94 -6.55 9.28 1.20
N LYS A 95 -5.91 9.11 2.38
CA LYS A 95 -4.62 8.44 2.43
C LYS A 95 -4.74 7.04 1.83
N PRO A 96 -3.88 6.67 0.86
CA PRO A 96 -3.90 5.32 0.35
C PRO A 96 -3.64 4.30 1.47
N PRO A 97 -4.24 3.10 1.38
CA PRO A 97 -3.97 2.05 2.34
C PRO A 97 -2.47 1.79 2.39
N PHE A 98 -1.96 1.55 3.59
CA PHE A 98 -0.54 1.36 3.79
C PHE A 98 -0.08 0.08 3.10
N ASN A 99 0.56 0.24 1.97
CA ASN A 99 1.38 -0.83 1.41
C ASN A 99 2.59 -0.98 2.32
N GLY A 100 2.49 -1.89 3.29
CA GLY A 100 3.50 -2.10 4.30
C GLY A 100 4.89 -2.12 3.67
N LYS A 101 5.82 -1.37 4.25
CA LYS A 101 7.22 -1.51 3.88
C LYS A 101 7.56 -3.00 4.02
N PRO A 102 8.21 -3.60 3.05
CA PRO A 102 8.58 -5.01 3.14
C PRO A 102 9.28 -5.22 4.49
N PHE A 103 8.82 -6.21 5.23
CA PHE A 103 9.43 -6.57 6.50
C PHE A 103 10.88 -6.95 6.23
N LYS A 104 11.82 -6.13 6.68
CA LYS A 104 13.25 -6.41 6.58
C LYS A 104 13.65 -7.16 7.83
N PHE A 105 13.66 -8.47 7.74
CA PHE A 105 14.24 -9.32 8.77
C PHE A 105 15.72 -9.56 8.45
N ARG A 106 16.56 -9.32 9.42
CA ARG A 106 17.96 -9.66 9.37
C ARG A 106 18.26 -10.58 10.55
N PHE A 107 18.74 -11.76 10.27
CA PHE A 107 19.26 -12.62 11.32
C PHE A 107 20.47 -11.93 11.96
N PRO A 108 20.60 -11.93 13.29
CA PRO A 108 21.83 -11.50 13.93
C PRO A 108 23.00 -12.33 13.41
N ASP A 109 24.12 -11.69 13.18
CA ASP A 109 25.32 -12.39 12.72
C ASP A 109 25.74 -13.40 13.80
N ALA A 110 25.72 -14.68 13.45
CA ALA A 110 26.19 -15.73 14.36
C ALA A 110 27.69 -15.55 14.58
N SER A 111 28.10 -15.34 15.81
CA SER A 111 29.49 -15.07 16.18
C SER A 111 30.46 -16.22 15.89
N ARG A 112 30.00 -17.44 15.84
CA ARG A 112 30.69 -18.66 15.35
C ARG A 112 29.66 -19.77 15.13
N LEU A 113 29.66 -20.35 13.95
CA LEU A 113 29.01 -21.64 13.70
C LEU A 113 30.03 -22.76 13.95
N SER A 114 29.57 -23.85 14.56
CA SER A 114 30.35 -25.09 14.59
C SER A 114 30.61 -25.56 13.15
N PRO A 115 31.77 -26.12 12.83
CA PRO A 115 32.02 -26.71 11.51
C PRO A 115 30.96 -27.77 11.13
N GLU A 116 30.37 -28.40 12.12
CA GLU A 116 29.28 -29.38 11.98
C GLU A 116 28.01 -28.78 12.55
N VAL A 117 27.06 -28.41 11.65
CA VAL A 117 25.80 -27.74 12.00
C VAL A 117 24.70 -28.78 12.27
N ALA A 118 24.75 -29.93 11.60
CA ALA A 118 23.85 -31.03 11.81
C ALA A 118 24.54 -32.34 11.35
N SER A 119 24.36 -33.42 12.14
CA SER A 119 24.72 -34.78 11.76
C SER A 119 23.46 -35.62 11.76
N ILE A 120 23.24 -36.39 10.69
CA ILE A 120 22.08 -37.28 10.54
C ILE A 120 22.60 -38.66 10.29
N GLU A 121 22.37 -39.55 11.27
CA GLU A 121 22.74 -40.97 11.19
C GLU A 121 21.48 -41.84 11.12
N ALA A 122 21.51 -42.82 10.21
CA ALA A 122 20.47 -43.86 10.09
C ALA A 122 19.01 -43.33 10.01
N LEU A 123 18.79 -42.18 9.36
CA LEU A 123 17.44 -41.65 9.17
C LEU A 123 16.63 -42.56 8.26
N SER A 124 15.51 -43.07 8.74
CA SER A 124 14.49 -43.74 7.93
C SER A 124 13.13 -43.08 8.17
N HIS A 125 12.35 -42.87 7.11
CA HIS A 125 10.99 -42.35 7.20
C HIS A 125 10.08 -43.10 6.22
N ALA A 126 8.91 -43.47 6.69
CA ALA A 126 7.86 -44.08 5.88
C ALA A 126 6.56 -43.31 6.08
N TYR A 127 5.83 -43.11 5.00
CA TYR A 127 4.45 -42.61 5.08
C TYR A 127 3.54 -43.80 5.36
N ASN A 128 2.74 -43.69 6.41
CA ASN A 128 1.66 -44.69 6.64
C ASN A 128 0.58 -44.42 5.58
N ASN A 129 0.32 -45.43 4.73
CA ASN A 129 -0.83 -45.46 3.82
C ASN A 129 -2.11 -45.74 4.60
#